data_78d7d0627a66bc16d73a3b8e6378a879
#
_entry.id   78d7d0627a66bc16d73a3b8e6378a879
#
_cell.length_a   1.000
_cell.length_b   1.000
_cell.length_c   1.000
_cell.angle_alpha   90.00
_cell.angle_beta   90.00
_cell.angle_gamma   90.00
#
_symmetry.space_group_name_H-M   'P 1'
#
loop_
_entity.id
_entity.type
_entity.pdbx_description
1 polymer ?
#
loop_
_entity_poly.entity_id
_entity_poly.type
_entity_poly.pdbx_seq_one_letter_code
_entity_poly.pdbx_strand_id
1 'polypeptide(L)'
;MSNTQKAIWALRIGVAGEFLGHGVLALQGKADWIGWFAKFGISDAGTATTLLTLVGIMDVIVALVVLFKPIKPVLLWAIFWGFWTALLRPIVGMPIWDFVERFANWGAPLALFYLYRREK
;
A
#
# COMPACT_ATOMS: atom_id res chain seq x y z
N MET A 1 20.46 -14.41 13.43
CA MET A 1 19.97 -14.06 12.08
C MET A 1 21.08 -13.39 11.27
N SER A 2 21.17 -13.75 10.00
CA SER A 2 22.08 -13.09 9.06
C SER A 2 21.60 -11.65 8.78
N ASN A 3 22.45 -10.84 8.17
CA ASN A 3 22.03 -9.50 7.76
C ASN A 3 20.89 -9.56 6.73
N THR A 4 20.89 -10.56 5.84
CA THR A 4 19.82 -10.74 4.88
C THR A 4 18.50 -11.02 5.59
N GLN A 5 18.50 -11.90 6.60
CA GLN A 5 17.30 -12.19 7.36
C GLN A 5 16.79 -10.98 8.14
N LYS A 6 17.72 -10.19 8.69
CA LYS A 6 17.35 -8.93 9.37
C LYS A 6 16.72 -7.95 8.39
N ALA A 7 17.28 -7.84 7.19
CA ALA A 7 16.73 -6.96 6.15
C ALA A 7 15.32 -7.41 5.74
N ILE A 8 15.11 -8.72 5.58
CA ILE A 8 13.80 -9.27 5.24
C ILE A 8 12.77 -8.91 6.32
N TRP A 9 13.13 -9.08 7.60
CA TRP A 9 12.20 -8.74 8.68
C TRP A 9 11.92 -7.25 8.76
N ALA A 10 12.94 -6.41 8.56
CA ALA A 10 12.74 -4.96 8.53
C ALA A 10 11.77 -4.57 7.41
N LEU A 11 11.90 -5.17 6.23
CA LEU A 11 11.01 -4.91 5.11
C LEU A 11 9.60 -5.44 5.37
N ARG A 12 9.46 -6.63 5.96
CA ARG A 12 8.15 -7.17 6.31
C ARG A 12 7.41 -6.25 7.28
N ILE A 13 8.10 -5.80 8.31
CA ILE A 13 7.50 -4.89 9.30
C ILE A 13 7.17 -3.54 8.65
N GLY A 14 8.08 -2.99 7.86
CA GLY A 14 7.86 -1.70 7.19
C GLY A 14 6.71 -1.73 6.21
N VAL A 15 6.68 -2.74 5.34
CA VAL A 15 5.60 -2.88 4.35
C VAL A 15 4.26 -3.15 5.05
N ALA A 16 4.25 -4.04 6.05
CA ALA A 16 3.03 -4.32 6.80
C ALA A 16 2.53 -3.06 7.51
N GLY A 17 3.43 -2.28 8.09
CA GLY A 17 3.06 -1.04 8.76
C GLY A 17 2.42 -0.03 7.81
N GLU A 18 2.99 0.11 6.62
CA GLU A 18 2.44 1.00 5.59
C GLU A 18 1.02 0.58 5.21
N PHE A 19 0.81 -0.70 4.86
CA PHE A 19 -0.50 -1.18 4.46
C PHE A 19 -1.50 -1.16 5.62
N LEU A 20 -1.07 -1.49 6.83
CA LEU A 20 -1.96 -1.41 7.99
C LEU A 20 -2.38 0.02 8.26
N GLY A 21 -1.45 0.97 8.23
CA GLY A 21 -1.76 2.39 8.45
C GLY A 21 -2.73 2.93 7.41
N HIS A 22 -2.45 2.67 6.14
CA HIS A 22 -3.36 3.08 5.05
C HIS A 22 -4.71 2.40 5.17
N GLY A 23 -4.73 1.12 5.52
CA GLY A 23 -5.97 0.36 5.68
C GLY A 23 -6.85 0.91 6.79
N VAL A 24 -6.26 1.22 7.94
CA VAL A 24 -7.00 1.81 9.06
C VAL A 24 -7.57 3.17 8.68
N LEU A 25 -6.76 4.04 8.05
CA LEU A 25 -7.23 5.35 7.60
C LEU A 25 -8.37 5.22 6.58
N ALA A 26 -8.28 4.25 5.67
CA ALA A 26 -9.32 4.01 4.70
C ALA A 26 -10.63 3.54 5.38
N LEU A 27 -10.51 2.64 6.37
CA LEU A 27 -11.65 2.15 7.12
C LEU A 27 -12.30 3.26 7.95
N GLN A 28 -11.50 4.25 8.38
CA GLN A 28 -12.01 5.42 9.08
C GLN A 28 -12.67 6.44 8.14
N GLY A 29 -12.60 6.21 6.82
CA GLY A 29 -13.22 7.08 5.84
C GLY A 29 -12.50 8.41 5.66
N LYS A 30 -11.16 8.38 5.48
CA LYS A 30 -10.38 9.61 5.32
C LYS A 30 -10.97 10.50 4.23
N ALA A 31 -11.37 11.72 4.62
CA ALA A 31 -12.14 12.62 3.74
C ALA A 31 -11.44 12.95 2.43
N ASP A 32 -10.12 13.17 2.47
CA ASP A 32 -9.34 13.48 1.27
C ASP A 32 -9.44 12.34 0.25
N TRP A 33 -9.34 11.10 0.71
CA TRP A 33 -9.39 9.95 -0.18
C TRP A 33 -10.77 9.73 -0.76
N ILE A 34 -11.81 9.99 0.02
CA ILE A 34 -13.19 9.97 -0.50
C ILE A 34 -13.34 11.00 -1.61
N GLY A 35 -12.77 12.19 -1.41
CA GLY A 35 -12.80 13.25 -2.43
C GLY A 35 -12.07 12.88 -3.72
N TRP A 36 -11.04 12.03 -3.65
CA TRP A 36 -10.32 11.61 -4.84
C TRP A 36 -11.20 10.81 -5.81
N PHE A 37 -12.19 10.09 -5.30
CA PHE A 37 -13.11 9.33 -6.16
C PHE A 37 -13.88 10.24 -7.10
N ALA A 38 -14.19 11.48 -6.67
CA ALA A 38 -14.88 12.44 -7.52
C ALA A 38 -14.04 12.81 -8.76
N LYS A 39 -12.71 12.80 -8.64
CA LYS A 39 -11.81 13.05 -9.77
C LYS A 39 -11.93 11.98 -10.84
N PHE A 40 -12.41 10.81 -10.51
CA PHE A 40 -12.60 9.70 -11.43
C PHE A 40 -14.08 9.47 -11.77
N GLY A 41 -14.93 10.46 -11.50
CA GLY A 41 -16.35 10.39 -11.87
C GLY A 41 -17.24 9.73 -10.83
N ILE A 42 -16.73 9.41 -9.65
CA ILE A 42 -17.51 8.80 -8.57
C ILE A 42 -17.77 9.88 -7.52
N SER A 43 -18.86 10.66 -7.73
CA SER A 43 -19.19 11.78 -6.85
C SER A 43 -20.20 11.44 -5.77
N ASP A 44 -20.82 10.25 -5.81
CA ASP A 44 -21.72 9.79 -4.74
C ASP A 44 -20.88 9.39 -3.52
N ALA A 45 -21.05 10.11 -2.41
CA ALA A 45 -20.28 9.90 -1.20
C ALA A 45 -20.48 8.52 -0.61
N GLY A 46 -21.69 7.96 -0.69
CA GLY A 46 -21.96 6.60 -0.22
C GLY A 46 -21.18 5.54 -0.99
N THR A 47 -21.16 5.66 -2.32
CA THR A 47 -20.41 4.76 -3.17
C THR A 47 -18.91 4.87 -2.91
N ALA A 48 -18.38 6.10 -2.83
CA ALA A 48 -16.96 6.34 -2.56
C ALA A 48 -16.56 5.75 -1.20
N THR A 49 -17.38 5.94 -0.17
CA THR A 49 -17.12 5.39 1.16
C THR A 49 -17.08 3.86 1.13
N THR A 50 -18.03 3.23 0.42
CA THR A 50 -18.04 1.77 0.29
C THR A 50 -16.80 1.26 -0.41
N LEU A 51 -16.38 1.90 -1.52
CA LEU A 51 -15.18 1.51 -2.24
C LEU A 51 -13.93 1.69 -1.39
N LEU A 52 -13.85 2.79 -0.65
CA LEU A 52 -12.71 3.04 0.23
C LEU A 52 -12.66 2.02 1.37
N THR A 53 -13.80 1.61 1.90
CA THR A 53 -13.88 0.55 2.91
C THR A 53 -13.32 -0.76 2.36
N LEU A 54 -13.66 -1.13 1.12
CA LEU A 54 -13.13 -2.33 0.48
C LEU A 54 -11.61 -2.24 0.30
N VAL A 55 -11.11 -1.08 -0.09
CA VAL A 55 -9.67 -0.83 -0.18
C VAL A 55 -9.02 -1.01 1.20
N GLY A 56 -9.63 -0.47 2.25
CA GLY A 56 -9.11 -0.61 3.60
C GLY A 56 -9.03 -2.05 4.07
N ILE A 57 -10.06 -2.84 3.79
CA ILE A 57 -10.06 -4.27 4.12
C ILE A 57 -8.92 -4.98 3.37
N MET A 58 -8.78 -4.71 2.08
CA MET A 58 -7.71 -5.28 1.27
C MET A 58 -6.33 -4.91 1.84
N ASP A 59 -6.12 -3.64 2.19
CA ASP A 59 -4.85 -3.19 2.74
C ASP A 59 -4.51 -3.90 4.05
N VAL A 60 -5.49 -4.08 4.95
CA VAL A 60 -5.27 -4.80 6.20
C VAL A 60 -4.91 -6.26 5.94
N ILE A 61 -5.58 -6.91 5.01
CA ILE A 61 -5.27 -8.30 4.65
C ILE A 61 -3.85 -8.40 4.09
N VAL A 62 -3.46 -7.49 3.20
CA VAL A 62 -2.09 -7.45 2.66
C VAL A 62 -1.08 -7.29 3.78
N ALA A 63 -1.35 -6.38 4.74
CA ALA A 63 -0.46 -6.15 5.88
C ALA A 63 -0.24 -7.43 6.68
N LEU A 64 -1.32 -8.16 6.98
CA LEU A 64 -1.23 -9.40 7.77
C LEU A 64 -0.46 -10.49 7.01
N VAL A 65 -0.73 -10.63 5.71
CA VAL A 65 -0.04 -11.63 4.88
C VAL A 65 1.46 -11.32 4.78
N VAL A 66 1.81 -10.06 4.55
CA VAL A 66 3.22 -9.67 4.45
C VAL A 66 3.95 -9.89 5.76
N LEU A 67 3.29 -9.61 6.89
CA LEU A 67 3.91 -9.77 8.19
C LEU A 67 4.12 -11.24 8.56
N PHE A 68 3.10 -12.09 8.35
CA PHE A 68 3.12 -13.45 8.86
C PHE A 68 3.57 -14.49 7.84
N LYS A 69 3.19 -14.35 6.58
CA LYS A 69 3.57 -15.32 5.54
C LYS A 69 3.59 -14.64 4.16
N PRO A 70 4.65 -13.89 3.84
CA PRO A 70 4.71 -13.23 2.53
C PRO A 70 4.63 -14.26 1.40
N ILE A 71 3.67 -14.10 0.52
CA ILE A 71 3.55 -14.93 -0.67
C ILE A 71 3.72 -14.06 -1.90
N LYS A 72 4.27 -14.64 -2.96
CA LYS A 72 4.63 -13.93 -4.18
C LYS A 72 3.48 -13.09 -4.76
N PRO A 73 2.26 -13.62 -4.94
CA PRO A 73 1.19 -12.81 -5.51
C PRO A 73 0.86 -11.57 -4.69
N VAL A 74 0.90 -11.68 -3.35
CA VAL A 74 0.60 -10.55 -2.47
C VAL A 74 1.71 -9.51 -2.55
N LEU A 75 2.98 -9.95 -2.61
CA LEU A 75 4.09 -9.01 -2.77
C LEU A 75 4.02 -8.28 -4.11
N LEU A 76 3.65 -8.98 -5.19
CA LEU A 76 3.47 -8.32 -6.49
C LEU A 76 2.34 -7.32 -6.44
N TRP A 77 1.24 -7.64 -5.77
CA TRP A 77 0.14 -6.70 -5.57
C TRP A 77 0.58 -5.49 -4.76
N ALA A 78 1.35 -5.70 -3.68
CA ALA A 78 1.85 -4.62 -2.85
C ALA A 78 2.74 -3.64 -3.65
N ILE A 79 3.58 -4.18 -4.54
CA ILE A 79 4.42 -3.35 -5.42
C ILE A 79 3.54 -2.47 -6.31
N PHE A 80 2.59 -3.09 -7.00
CA PHE A 80 1.69 -2.36 -7.90
C PHE A 80 0.86 -1.33 -7.14
N TRP A 81 0.24 -1.74 -6.04
CA TRP A 81 -0.64 -0.87 -5.28
C TRP A 81 0.11 0.30 -4.65
N GLY A 82 1.32 0.04 -4.13
CA GLY A 82 2.19 1.09 -3.60
C GLY A 82 2.55 2.11 -4.66
N PHE A 83 2.87 1.66 -5.88
CA PHE A 83 3.16 2.55 -6.99
C PHE A 83 1.91 3.34 -7.40
N TRP A 84 0.79 2.65 -7.60
CA TRP A 84 -0.46 3.26 -8.06
C TRP A 84 -0.97 4.33 -7.09
N THR A 85 -0.99 4.01 -5.79
CA THR A 85 -1.48 4.97 -4.81
C THR A 85 -0.56 6.18 -4.67
N ALA A 86 0.75 6.00 -4.84
CA ALA A 86 1.68 7.12 -4.90
C ALA A 86 1.38 8.00 -6.13
N LEU A 87 1.17 7.36 -7.28
CA LEU A 87 0.89 8.08 -8.53
C LEU A 87 -0.45 8.83 -8.48
N LEU A 88 -1.41 8.37 -7.70
CA LEU A 88 -2.68 9.07 -7.53
C LEU A 88 -2.50 10.51 -7.04
N ARG A 89 -1.46 10.78 -6.25
CA ARG A 89 -1.25 12.13 -5.71
C ARG A 89 -1.17 13.19 -6.80
N PRO A 90 -0.23 13.12 -7.74
CA PRO A 90 -0.22 14.12 -8.83
C PRO A 90 -1.45 14.03 -9.74
N ILE A 91 -2.03 12.84 -9.93
CA ILE A 91 -3.23 12.71 -10.75
C ILE A 91 -4.40 13.51 -10.17
N VAL A 92 -4.55 13.54 -8.85
CA VAL A 92 -5.62 14.30 -8.21
C VAL A 92 -5.24 15.76 -7.91
N GLY A 93 -4.10 16.21 -8.40
CA GLY A 93 -3.72 17.61 -8.33
C GLY A 93 -2.72 17.98 -7.26
N MET A 94 -2.15 17.00 -6.56
CA MET A 94 -1.11 17.25 -5.57
C MET A 94 0.25 17.44 -6.25
N PRO A 95 1.25 18.06 -5.58
CA PRO A 95 2.57 18.25 -6.17
C PRO A 95 3.22 16.92 -6.56
N ILE A 96 4.03 16.93 -7.62
CA ILE A 96 4.76 15.73 -8.06
C ILE A 96 5.65 15.17 -6.95
N TRP A 97 6.12 16.03 -6.04
CA TRP A 97 6.97 15.60 -4.94
C TRP A 97 6.26 14.65 -3.98
N ASP A 98 4.94 14.72 -3.88
CA ASP A 98 4.17 13.78 -3.07
C ASP A 98 4.23 12.36 -3.64
N PHE A 99 4.43 12.24 -4.94
CA PHE A 99 4.68 10.96 -5.60
C PHE A 99 6.11 10.49 -5.33
N VAL A 100 7.08 11.37 -5.52
CA VAL A 100 8.50 11.04 -5.36
C VAL A 100 8.81 10.61 -3.92
N GLU A 101 8.26 11.28 -2.93
CA GLU A 101 8.53 10.94 -1.53
C GLU A 101 7.96 9.59 -1.11
N ARG A 102 7.08 9.00 -1.93
CA ARG A 102 6.46 7.70 -1.67
C ARG A 102 7.06 6.56 -2.47
N PHE A 103 8.24 6.76 -3.03
CA PHE A 103 8.89 5.71 -3.82
C PHE A 103 9.20 4.46 -2.98
N ALA A 104 9.43 4.61 -1.68
CA ALA A 104 9.61 3.44 -0.81
C ALA A 104 8.36 2.57 -0.73
N ASN A 105 7.18 3.13 -1.02
CA ASN A 105 5.92 2.37 -0.97
C ASN A 105 5.87 1.24 -2.00
N TRP A 106 6.61 1.38 -3.11
CA TRP A 106 6.74 0.29 -4.08
C TRP A 106 8.15 -0.30 -4.06
N GLY A 107 9.16 0.49 -3.70
CA GLY A 107 10.54 0.01 -3.63
C GLY A 107 10.76 -1.00 -2.51
N ALA A 108 10.16 -0.78 -1.35
CA ALA A 108 10.31 -1.70 -0.21
C ALA A 108 9.68 -3.08 -0.50
N PRO A 109 8.42 -3.19 -0.97
CA PRO A 109 7.90 -4.52 -1.31
C PRO A 109 8.64 -5.17 -2.49
N LEU A 110 9.18 -4.38 -3.42
CA LEU A 110 9.99 -4.91 -4.51
C LEU A 110 11.28 -5.54 -3.96
N ALA A 111 11.97 -4.86 -3.05
CA ALA A 111 13.17 -5.40 -2.42
C ALA A 111 12.84 -6.67 -1.63
N LEU A 112 11.73 -6.65 -0.89
CA LEU A 112 11.29 -7.82 -0.15
C LEU A 112 11.00 -9.00 -1.08
N PHE A 113 10.36 -8.74 -2.21
CA PHE A 113 10.08 -9.76 -3.22
C PHE A 113 11.35 -10.47 -3.67
N TYR A 114 12.39 -9.72 -3.98
CA TYR A 114 13.64 -10.31 -4.43
C TYR A 114 14.37 -11.06 -3.30
N LEU A 115 14.44 -10.46 -2.11
CA LEU A 115 15.15 -11.07 -0.99
C LEU A 115 14.46 -12.32 -0.47
N TYR A 116 13.14 -12.25 -0.30
CA TYR A 116 12.38 -13.35 0.27
C TYR A 116 12.39 -14.58 -0.64
N ARG A 117 12.35 -14.37 -1.96
CA ARG A 117 12.44 -15.46 -2.93
C ARG A 117 13.76 -16.18 -2.86
N ARG A 118 14.85 -15.43 -2.62
CA ARG A 118 16.19 -16.03 -2.52
C ARG A 118 16.36 -16.87 -1.28
N GLU A 119 15.69 -16.49 -0.19
CA GLU A 119 15.78 -17.21 1.08
C GLU A 119 14.88 -18.44 1.13
N LYS A 120 13.94 -18.57 0.20
CA LYS A 120 13.09 -19.74 0.08
C LYS A 120 13.70 -20.73 -0.88
#